data_d685fceea15ddc73041873952836ce54
#
_entry.id   d685fceea15ddc73041873952836ce54
#
_cell.length_a   1.000
_cell.length_b   1.000
_cell.length_c   1.000
_cell.angle_alpha   90.00
_cell.angle_beta   90.00
_cell.angle_gamma   90.00
#
_symmetry.space_group_name_H-M   'P 1'
#
loop_
_entity.id
_entity.type
_entity.pdbx_description
1 polymer ?
#
loop_
_entity_poly.entity_id
_entity_poly.type
_entity_poly.pdbx_seq_one_letter_code
_entity_poly.pdbx_strand_id
1 'polypeptide(L)'
;MNKAEKRNFKLYIKKMEESTGQKLVQIFDAIAKTKNYDEKKIKEKLTDISPAQLSNLKRHLYQQILTSLRLLSIQKNIEIQIREQMDFARILYGKGLFYQSLKILERIRVSAQENHLDLLLLEILEFLKLIEERHITRSRQQEGKMETLESDALRRSEIIHNRCQLSNLKISIHGFYIRYGHVKNDLNKKMVKEVFHEKLNKIDRSELTFFERVYLYQSWVWYYHMLLDFEQCFSYAKKWIDVFEEVPNLIDEDPDLYLRGYHYVLTSLYNQRDAEAFKLFFKKFAEFYHENYKGFNYNSRMIASLYFYSAEVNQHILSQQFRGAFPVIPRILGFLNKFADLLDQHRVLVFYFKIAYLYFGVKDYEKCLDYLDKILDLKVAHLREDLQAYARILLLLTHYELGNFILLTSLIKSTHRFLSKLKELTEVQKETLRFFRTLVQLPPNEHQPILEAFKEKMKVLKEDKFEKRSFIYLDMHQWVEGKLGGKW
;
A
#
# COMPACT_ATOMS: atom_id res chain seq x y z
N MET A 1 -2.61 21.47 1.91
CA MET A 1 -2.80 22.30 0.69
C MET A 1 -1.45 22.74 0.13
N ASN A 2 -1.25 22.61 -1.19
CA ASN A 2 -0.07 23.12 -1.89
C ASN A 2 -0.17 24.66 -2.14
N LYS A 3 0.89 25.25 -2.73
CA LYS A 3 0.92 26.71 -2.96
C LYS A 3 -0.20 27.22 -3.89
N ALA A 4 -0.53 26.45 -4.94
CA ALA A 4 -1.59 26.81 -5.89
C ALA A 4 -2.98 26.72 -5.24
N GLU A 5 -3.25 25.68 -4.47
CA GLU A 5 -4.49 25.50 -3.72
C GLU A 5 -4.71 26.63 -2.70
N LYS A 6 -3.65 27.01 -1.96
CA LYS A 6 -3.70 28.13 -1.01
C LYS A 6 -4.03 29.47 -1.71
N ARG A 7 -3.43 29.70 -2.89
CA ARG A 7 -3.70 30.89 -3.71
C ARG A 7 -5.15 30.91 -4.20
N ASN A 8 -5.63 29.79 -4.75
CA ASN A 8 -7.01 29.66 -5.23
C ASN A 8 -8.04 29.83 -4.11
N PHE A 9 -7.77 29.23 -2.93
CA PHE A 9 -8.63 29.42 -1.76
C PHE A 9 -8.77 30.90 -1.40
N LYS A 10 -7.66 31.66 -1.36
CA LYS A 10 -7.70 33.10 -1.07
C LYS A 10 -8.46 33.88 -2.13
N LEU A 11 -8.34 33.52 -3.41
CA LEU A 11 -9.12 34.16 -4.50
C LEU A 11 -10.61 33.82 -4.39
N TYR A 12 -10.94 32.57 -4.02
CA TYR A 12 -12.31 32.15 -3.81
C TYR A 12 -12.96 32.89 -2.64
N ILE A 13 -12.28 33.02 -1.50
CA ILE A 13 -12.81 33.76 -0.33
C ILE A 13 -12.99 35.25 -0.59
N LYS A 14 -12.18 35.90 -1.45
CA LYS A 14 -12.35 37.31 -1.82
C LYS A 14 -13.68 37.61 -2.50
N LYS A 15 -14.41 36.60 -2.99
CA LYS A 15 -15.75 36.74 -3.57
C LYS A 15 -16.87 36.69 -2.54
N MET A 16 -16.54 36.41 -1.27
CA MET A 16 -17.50 36.42 -0.14
C MET A 16 -17.61 37.83 0.47
N GLU A 17 -18.58 38.00 1.37
CA GLU A 17 -18.74 39.26 2.14
C GLU A 17 -17.43 39.66 2.82
N GLU A 18 -17.04 40.92 2.69
CA GLU A 18 -15.71 41.41 3.08
C GLU A 18 -15.36 41.09 4.54
N SER A 19 -16.29 41.32 5.48
CA SER A 19 -16.02 41.13 6.92
C SER A 19 -15.79 39.64 7.30
N THR A 20 -16.59 38.75 6.76
CA THR A 20 -16.47 37.31 7.03
C THR A 20 -15.27 36.70 6.28
N GLY A 21 -15.06 37.11 5.04
CA GLY A 21 -13.94 36.66 4.22
C GLY A 21 -12.60 37.05 4.82
N GLN A 22 -12.45 38.27 5.33
CA GLN A 22 -11.22 38.74 5.99
C GLN A 22 -10.87 37.90 7.22
N LYS A 23 -11.84 37.59 8.11
CA LYS A 23 -11.63 36.73 9.29
C LYS A 23 -11.23 35.31 8.90
N LEU A 24 -11.83 34.73 7.87
CA LEU A 24 -11.47 33.41 7.37
C LEU A 24 -10.03 33.36 6.84
N VAL A 25 -9.60 34.40 6.09
CA VAL A 25 -8.21 34.50 5.60
C VAL A 25 -7.22 34.66 6.75
N GLN A 26 -7.54 35.47 7.76
CA GLN A 26 -6.69 35.66 8.96
C GLN A 26 -6.46 34.32 9.69
N ILE A 27 -7.53 33.55 9.95
CA ILE A 27 -7.43 32.24 10.61
C ILE A 27 -6.64 31.27 9.71
N PHE A 28 -6.93 31.24 8.40
CA PHE A 28 -6.21 30.39 7.45
C PHE A 28 -4.71 30.69 7.45
N ASP A 29 -4.31 31.96 7.42
CA ASP A 29 -2.91 32.36 7.42
C ASP A 29 -2.22 32.08 8.78
N ALA A 30 -2.92 32.24 9.89
CA ALA A 30 -2.43 31.89 11.20
C ALA A 30 -2.14 30.38 11.31
N ILE A 31 -3.06 29.53 10.83
CA ILE A 31 -2.88 28.07 10.81
C ILE A 31 -1.77 27.68 9.81
N ALA A 32 -1.75 28.24 8.61
CA ALA A 32 -0.82 27.88 7.55
C ALA A 32 0.64 28.23 7.85
N LYS A 33 0.90 29.14 8.78
CA LYS A 33 2.24 29.55 9.25
C LYS A 33 2.74 28.73 10.43
N THR A 34 1.89 27.91 11.07
CA THR A 34 2.30 27.05 12.18
C THR A 34 2.73 25.67 11.64
N LYS A 35 3.86 25.16 12.12
CA LYS A 35 4.36 23.83 11.76
C LYS A 35 3.50 22.72 12.40
N ASN A 36 3.15 22.93 13.68
CA ASN A 36 2.23 22.09 14.43
C ASN A 36 1.05 22.94 14.88
N TYR A 37 -0.17 22.38 14.81
CA TYR A 37 -1.37 23.08 15.27
C TYR A 37 -1.30 23.34 16.78
N ASP A 38 -1.37 24.62 17.14
CA ASP A 38 -1.40 25.08 18.53
C ASP A 38 -2.49 26.14 18.68
N GLU A 39 -3.61 25.75 19.28
CA GLU A 39 -4.77 26.62 19.42
C GLU A 39 -4.49 27.85 20.28
N LYS A 40 -3.64 27.74 21.29
CA LYS A 40 -3.27 28.85 22.18
C LYS A 40 -2.54 29.94 21.38
N LYS A 41 -1.52 29.55 20.61
CA LYS A 41 -0.76 30.46 19.75
C LYS A 41 -1.59 31.08 18.63
N ILE A 42 -2.61 30.36 18.15
CA ILE A 42 -3.53 30.90 17.15
C ILE A 42 -4.44 31.96 17.77
N LYS A 43 -4.97 31.71 18.98
CA LYS A 43 -5.78 32.69 19.73
C LYS A 43 -5.02 33.97 20.05
N GLU A 44 -3.76 33.86 20.47
CA GLU A 44 -2.88 35.02 20.75
C GLU A 44 -2.67 35.92 19.51
N LYS A 45 -2.70 35.35 18.30
CA LYS A 45 -2.56 36.07 17.02
C LYS A 45 -3.87 36.67 16.50
N LEU A 46 -5.00 36.27 17.05
CA LEU A 46 -6.34 36.64 16.59
C LEU A 46 -7.11 37.38 17.69
N THR A 47 -6.57 38.51 18.11
CA THR A 47 -7.09 39.30 19.23
C THR A 47 -8.53 39.77 19.05
N ASP A 48 -8.97 39.93 17.79
CA ASP A 48 -10.30 40.42 17.42
C ASP A 48 -11.36 39.32 17.35
N ILE A 49 -11.03 38.07 17.70
CA ILE A 49 -11.92 36.91 17.58
C ILE A 49 -12.09 36.25 18.95
N SER A 50 -13.33 36.26 19.47
CA SER A 50 -13.62 35.57 20.72
C SER A 50 -13.47 34.05 20.61
N PRO A 51 -13.20 33.30 21.72
CA PRO A 51 -13.08 31.84 21.69
C PRO A 51 -14.31 31.12 21.10
N ALA A 52 -15.50 31.61 21.37
CA ALA A 52 -16.75 31.06 20.83
C ALA A 52 -16.87 31.30 19.30
N GLN A 53 -16.49 32.49 18.85
CA GLN A 53 -16.45 32.81 17.42
C GLN A 53 -15.38 31.97 16.69
N LEU A 54 -14.23 31.71 17.28
CA LEU A 54 -13.13 30.96 16.68
C LEU A 54 -13.57 29.54 16.33
N SER A 55 -14.35 28.86 17.18
CA SER A 55 -14.86 27.52 16.92
C SER A 55 -15.77 27.48 15.68
N ASN A 56 -16.71 28.43 15.60
CA ASN A 56 -17.62 28.53 14.45
C ASN A 56 -16.87 28.92 13.17
N LEU A 57 -15.94 29.85 13.24
CA LEU A 57 -15.12 30.26 12.11
C LEU A 57 -14.18 29.14 11.62
N LYS A 58 -13.63 28.31 12.50
CA LYS A 58 -12.85 27.10 12.08
C LYS A 58 -13.73 26.13 11.29
N ARG A 59 -14.95 25.86 11.77
CA ARG A 59 -15.90 24.98 11.05
C ARG A 59 -16.27 25.57 9.67
N HIS A 60 -16.55 26.85 9.62
CA HIS A 60 -16.85 27.56 8.37
C HIS A 60 -15.62 27.57 7.44
N LEU A 61 -14.43 27.88 7.95
CA LEU A 61 -13.17 27.80 7.20
C LEU A 61 -12.96 26.42 6.58
N TYR A 62 -13.17 25.36 7.36
CA TYR A 62 -13.04 23.98 6.86
C TYR A 62 -13.99 23.72 5.68
N GLN A 63 -15.26 24.08 5.81
CA GLN A 63 -16.25 23.96 4.73
C GLN A 63 -15.83 24.74 3.48
N GLN A 64 -15.38 25.98 3.65
CA GLN A 64 -14.95 26.82 2.52
C GLN A 64 -13.68 26.29 1.85
N ILE A 65 -12.76 25.74 2.61
CA ILE A 65 -11.58 25.04 2.07
C ILE A 65 -12.02 23.85 1.19
N LEU A 66 -12.92 23.01 1.69
CA LEU A 66 -13.43 21.85 0.93
C LEU A 66 -14.16 22.30 -0.36
N THR A 67 -14.98 23.33 -0.28
CA THR A 67 -15.67 23.90 -1.46
C THR A 67 -14.66 24.41 -2.49
N SER A 68 -13.65 25.17 -2.06
CA SER A 68 -12.60 25.67 -2.95
C SER A 68 -11.79 24.53 -3.57
N LEU A 69 -11.46 23.49 -2.81
CA LEU A 69 -10.77 22.30 -3.33
C LEU A 69 -11.64 21.51 -4.31
N ARG A 70 -12.94 21.38 -4.05
CA ARG A 70 -13.90 20.76 -4.98
C ARG A 70 -13.90 21.49 -6.31
N LEU A 71 -14.02 22.82 -6.32
CA LEU A 71 -14.02 23.65 -7.53
C LEU A 71 -12.73 23.49 -8.35
N LEU A 72 -11.58 23.34 -7.69
CA LEU A 72 -10.32 23.03 -8.36
C LEU A 72 -10.25 21.61 -8.93
N SER A 73 -10.85 20.65 -8.22
CA SER A 73 -10.79 19.24 -8.57
C SER A 73 -11.72 18.89 -9.74
N ILE A 74 -12.82 19.62 -9.92
CA ILE A 74 -13.77 19.43 -11.04
C ILE A 74 -13.05 19.42 -12.38
N GLN A 75 -12.05 20.29 -12.58
CA GLN A 75 -11.31 20.37 -13.84
C GLN A 75 -10.33 19.21 -14.08
N LYS A 76 -10.06 18.39 -13.06
CA LYS A 76 -8.98 17.38 -13.07
C LYS A 76 -9.43 15.97 -12.79
N ASN A 77 -10.63 15.78 -12.27
CA ASN A 77 -11.13 14.46 -11.87
C ASN A 77 -12.49 14.22 -12.51
N ILE A 78 -12.54 13.22 -13.38
CA ILE A 78 -13.73 12.89 -14.16
C ILE A 78 -14.91 12.45 -13.28
N GLU A 79 -14.65 11.74 -12.18
CA GLU A 79 -15.69 11.31 -11.25
C GLU A 79 -16.38 12.51 -10.59
N ILE A 80 -15.61 13.52 -10.16
CA ILE A 80 -16.15 14.75 -9.58
C ILE A 80 -16.95 15.54 -10.62
N GLN A 81 -16.49 15.59 -11.87
CA GLN A 81 -17.23 16.23 -12.97
C GLN A 81 -18.58 15.57 -13.21
N ILE A 82 -18.61 14.24 -13.30
CA ILE A 82 -19.84 13.48 -13.54
C ILE A 82 -20.84 13.71 -12.39
N ARG A 83 -20.39 13.69 -11.12
CA ARG A 83 -21.25 13.97 -9.97
C ARG A 83 -21.86 15.38 -10.00
N GLU A 84 -21.07 16.39 -10.37
CA GLU A 84 -21.58 17.74 -10.52
C GLU A 84 -22.63 17.83 -11.64
N GLN A 85 -22.38 17.19 -12.77
CA GLN A 85 -23.34 17.16 -13.88
C GLN A 85 -24.63 16.39 -13.50
N MET A 86 -24.52 15.35 -12.66
CA MET A 86 -25.68 14.67 -12.08
C MET A 86 -26.52 15.61 -11.22
N ASP A 87 -25.90 16.45 -10.39
CA ASP A 87 -26.59 17.45 -9.60
C ASP A 87 -27.33 18.47 -10.49
N PHE A 88 -26.69 18.94 -11.57
CA PHE A 88 -27.33 19.81 -12.55
C PHE A 88 -28.51 19.15 -13.24
N ALA A 89 -28.39 17.89 -13.64
CA ALA A 89 -29.49 17.14 -14.23
C ALA A 89 -30.69 17.02 -13.28
N ARG A 90 -30.46 16.75 -11.98
CA ARG A 90 -31.50 16.69 -10.94
C ARG A 90 -32.20 18.05 -10.74
N ILE A 91 -31.42 19.13 -10.68
CA ILE A 91 -31.95 20.48 -10.54
C ILE A 91 -32.83 20.85 -11.75
N LEU A 92 -32.39 20.60 -12.97
CA LEU A 92 -33.15 20.85 -14.18
C LEU A 92 -34.45 20.03 -14.23
N TYR A 93 -34.37 18.76 -13.88
CA TYR A 93 -35.55 17.91 -13.79
C TYR A 93 -36.57 18.42 -12.78
N GLY A 94 -36.10 18.83 -11.57
CA GLY A 94 -36.97 19.45 -10.56
C GLY A 94 -37.64 20.75 -10.99
N LYS A 95 -37.07 21.43 -12.00
CA LYS A 95 -37.64 22.65 -12.63
C LYS A 95 -38.53 22.34 -13.85
N GLY A 96 -38.79 21.09 -14.18
CA GLY A 96 -39.56 20.67 -15.34
C GLY A 96 -38.78 20.73 -16.67
N LEU A 97 -37.48 20.98 -16.61
CA LEU A 97 -36.62 21.09 -17.80
C LEU A 97 -36.01 19.67 -18.12
N PHE A 98 -36.90 18.70 -18.34
CA PHE A 98 -36.50 17.31 -18.49
C PHE A 98 -35.65 17.01 -19.75
N TYR A 99 -35.85 17.76 -20.85
CA TYR A 99 -35.03 17.60 -22.07
C TYR A 99 -33.57 18.02 -21.83
N GLN A 100 -33.35 19.09 -21.09
CA GLN A 100 -32.02 19.55 -20.73
C GLN A 100 -31.37 18.56 -19.75
N SER A 101 -32.13 18.01 -18.80
CA SER A 101 -31.70 16.96 -17.90
C SER A 101 -31.25 15.71 -18.67
N LEU A 102 -32.09 15.19 -19.60
CA LEU A 102 -31.74 14.04 -20.44
C LEU A 102 -30.46 14.29 -21.25
N LYS A 103 -30.30 15.46 -21.84
CA LYS A 103 -29.10 15.79 -22.60
C LYS A 103 -27.81 15.74 -21.77
N ILE A 104 -27.88 16.17 -20.50
CA ILE A 104 -26.74 16.05 -19.58
C ILE A 104 -26.49 14.59 -19.28
N LEU A 105 -27.55 13.83 -18.89
CA LEU A 105 -27.43 12.43 -18.49
C LEU A 105 -26.85 11.55 -19.60
N GLU A 106 -27.30 11.72 -20.85
CA GLU A 106 -26.75 10.94 -21.99
C GLU A 106 -25.27 11.23 -22.22
N ARG A 107 -24.84 12.50 -22.08
CA ARG A 107 -23.42 12.86 -22.20
C ARG A 107 -22.57 12.21 -21.11
N ILE A 108 -23.00 12.30 -19.84
CA ILE A 108 -22.23 11.74 -18.72
C ILE A 108 -22.31 10.20 -18.66
N ARG A 109 -23.34 9.58 -19.26
CA ARG A 109 -23.44 8.14 -19.44
C ARG A 109 -22.24 7.62 -20.25
N VAL A 110 -21.98 8.25 -21.40
CA VAL A 110 -20.83 7.89 -22.25
C VAL A 110 -19.52 8.06 -21.48
N SER A 111 -19.35 9.19 -20.84
CA SER A 111 -18.12 9.45 -20.07
C SER A 111 -17.92 8.48 -18.89
N ALA A 112 -18.99 8.12 -18.18
CA ALA A 112 -18.93 7.14 -17.10
C ALA A 112 -18.57 5.72 -17.62
N GLN A 113 -19.07 5.38 -18.80
CA GLN A 113 -18.78 4.09 -19.44
C GLN A 113 -17.31 4.01 -19.89
N GLU A 114 -16.79 5.03 -20.55
CA GLU A 114 -15.41 5.11 -21.04
C GLU A 114 -14.38 5.05 -19.90
N ASN A 115 -14.75 5.55 -18.70
CA ASN A 115 -13.89 5.57 -17.53
C ASN A 115 -14.20 4.44 -16.53
N HIS A 116 -14.98 3.44 -16.92
CA HIS A 116 -15.32 2.26 -16.08
C HIS A 116 -15.92 2.62 -14.69
N LEU A 117 -16.69 3.72 -14.62
CA LEU A 117 -17.33 4.20 -13.40
C LEU A 117 -18.71 3.53 -13.22
N ASP A 118 -18.72 2.21 -13.07
CA ASP A 118 -19.93 1.37 -13.10
C ASP A 118 -21.01 1.79 -12.12
N LEU A 119 -20.63 2.20 -10.88
CA LEU A 119 -21.61 2.68 -9.89
C LEU A 119 -22.32 3.97 -10.32
N LEU A 120 -21.55 4.92 -10.85
CA LEU A 120 -22.15 6.16 -11.39
C LEU A 120 -22.96 5.88 -12.64
N LEU A 121 -22.48 5.00 -13.50
CA LEU A 121 -23.20 4.60 -14.70
C LEU A 121 -24.56 3.99 -14.36
N LEU A 122 -24.62 3.10 -13.36
CA LEU A 122 -25.90 2.55 -12.89
C LEU A 122 -26.82 3.65 -12.36
N GLU A 123 -26.31 4.58 -11.55
CA GLU A 123 -27.09 5.73 -11.04
C GLU A 123 -27.64 6.60 -12.18
N ILE A 124 -26.83 6.84 -13.21
CA ILE A 124 -27.25 7.59 -14.41
C ILE A 124 -28.36 6.84 -15.16
N LEU A 125 -28.19 5.54 -15.38
CA LEU A 125 -29.18 4.69 -16.07
C LEU A 125 -30.52 4.67 -15.32
N GLU A 126 -30.49 4.53 -14.01
CA GLU A 126 -31.72 4.56 -13.19
C GLU A 126 -32.43 5.93 -13.28
N PHE A 127 -31.67 7.03 -13.34
CA PHE A 127 -32.27 8.33 -13.50
C PHE A 127 -32.81 8.57 -14.92
N LEU A 128 -32.14 8.06 -15.94
CA LEU A 128 -32.66 8.05 -17.32
C LEU A 128 -33.97 7.28 -17.41
N LYS A 129 -34.05 6.07 -16.87
CA LYS A 129 -35.27 5.26 -16.84
C LYS A 129 -36.43 6.01 -16.16
N LEU A 130 -36.19 6.63 -15.00
CA LEU A 130 -37.19 7.42 -14.28
C LEU A 130 -37.78 8.56 -15.14
N ILE A 131 -36.95 9.27 -15.91
CA ILE A 131 -37.43 10.36 -16.76
C ILE A 131 -38.18 9.80 -17.97
N GLU A 132 -37.66 8.78 -18.61
CA GLU A 132 -38.27 8.18 -19.81
C GLU A 132 -39.63 7.49 -19.49
N GLU A 133 -39.73 6.84 -18.32
CA GLU A 133 -41.00 6.27 -17.83
C GLU A 133 -42.09 7.34 -17.70
N ARG A 134 -41.77 8.50 -17.13
CA ARG A 134 -42.73 9.61 -16.97
C ARG A 134 -43.11 10.29 -18.28
N HIS A 135 -42.33 10.11 -19.32
CA HIS A 135 -42.52 10.66 -20.67
C HIS A 135 -42.67 9.58 -21.74
N ILE A 136 -43.37 8.51 -21.42
CA ILE A 136 -43.49 7.26 -22.18
C ILE A 136 -43.93 7.45 -23.64
N THR A 137 -44.79 8.45 -23.93
CA THR A 137 -45.24 8.73 -25.31
C THR A 137 -44.08 9.10 -26.22
N ARG A 138 -43.10 9.82 -25.70
CA ARG A 138 -41.90 10.20 -26.42
C ARG A 138 -40.89 9.02 -26.48
N SER A 139 -40.71 8.30 -25.38
CA SER A 139 -39.81 7.17 -25.30
C SER A 139 -40.17 6.09 -26.31
N ARG A 140 -41.45 5.86 -26.54
CA ARG A 140 -41.96 4.94 -27.56
C ARG A 140 -41.73 5.39 -29.03
N GLN A 141 -41.43 6.66 -29.27
CA GLN A 141 -41.03 7.14 -30.59
C GLN A 141 -39.61 6.74 -30.98
N GLN A 142 -38.81 6.31 -30.00
CA GLN A 142 -37.48 5.75 -30.21
C GLN A 142 -37.55 4.26 -29.89
N GLU A 143 -37.74 3.45 -30.93
CA GLU A 143 -37.87 1.98 -30.83
C GLU A 143 -36.64 1.38 -30.12
N GLY A 144 -36.86 0.50 -29.17
CA GLY A 144 -35.80 -0.20 -28.43
C GLY A 144 -35.06 0.61 -27.34
N LYS A 145 -35.39 1.90 -27.13
CA LYS A 145 -34.66 2.73 -26.16
C LYS A 145 -34.83 2.24 -24.71
N MET A 146 -36.08 1.92 -24.30
CA MET A 146 -36.35 1.47 -22.94
C MET A 146 -35.72 0.10 -22.68
N GLU A 147 -35.86 -0.81 -23.60
CA GLU A 147 -35.27 -2.16 -23.55
C GLU A 147 -33.73 -2.09 -23.44
N THR A 148 -33.12 -1.14 -24.16
CA THR A 148 -31.66 -0.90 -24.05
C THR A 148 -31.28 -0.38 -22.67
N LEU A 149 -32.02 0.60 -22.11
CA LEU A 149 -31.75 1.13 -20.78
C LEU A 149 -31.94 0.08 -19.69
N GLU A 150 -32.97 -0.77 -19.82
CA GLU A 150 -33.25 -1.86 -18.88
C GLU A 150 -32.14 -2.91 -18.91
N SER A 151 -31.73 -3.36 -20.10
CA SER A 151 -30.66 -4.35 -20.25
C SER A 151 -29.30 -3.80 -19.79
N ASP A 152 -28.97 -2.54 -20.11
CA ASP A 152 -27.76 -1.88 -19.67
C ASP A 152 -27.71 -1.76 -18.14
N ALA A 153 -28.80 -1.37 -17.49
CA ALA A 153 -28.89 -1.23 -16.03
C ALA A 153 -28.75 -2.60 -15.35
N LEU A 154 -29.40 -3.64 -15.86
CA LEU A 154 -29.29 -4.99 -15.33
C LEU A 154 -27.85 -5.51 -15.43
N ARG A 155 -27.23 -5.38 -16.61
CA ARG A 155 -25.82 -5.76 -16.83
C ARG A 155 -24.86 -5.01 -15.87
N ARG A 156 -25.06 -3.70 -15.63
CA ARG A 156 -24.24 -2.94 -14.67
C ARG A 156 -24.44 -3.40 -13.24
N SER A 157 -25.66 -3.76 -12.85
CA SER A 157 -25.93 -4.33 -11.54
C SER A 157 -25.18 -5.65 -11.32
N GLU A 158 -25.15 -6.53 -12.33
CA GLU A 158 -24.40 -7.79 -12.29
C GLU A 158 -22.90 -7.58 -12.17
N ILE A 159 -22.32 -6.66 -12.97
CA ILE A 159 -20.90 -6.27 -12.89
C ILE A 159 -20.56 -5.74 -11.50
N ILE A 160 -21.39 -4.88 -10.93
CA ILE A 160 -21.17 -4.31 -9.59
C ILE A 160 -21.23 -5.40 -8.54
N HIS A 161 -22.23 -6.30 -8.61
CA HIS A 161 -22.35 -7.45 -7.71
C HIS A 161 -21.11 -8.32 -7.75
N ASN A 162 -20.68 -8.71 -8.95
CA ASN A 162 -19.51 -9.56 -9.18
C ASN A 162 -18.22 -8.88 -8.68
N ARG A 163 -18.04 -7.59 -8.99
CA ARG A 163 -16.93 -6.76 -8.48
C ARG A 163 -16.88 -6.70 -6.95
N CYS A 164 -18.05 -6.59 -6.29
CA CYS A 164 -18.12 -6.64 -4.83
C CYS A 164 -17.68 -8.00 -4.29
N GLN A 165 -18.10 -9.11 -4.90
CA GLN A 165 -17.68 -10.46 -4.50
C GLN A 165 -16.16 -10.63 -4.64
N LEU A 166 -15.55 -10.20 -5.75
CA LEU A 166 -14.11 -10.23 -5.99
C LEU A 166 -13.35 -9.36 -4.99
N SER A 167 -13.83 -8.15 -4.72
CA SER A 167 -13.26 -7.27 -3.69
C SER A 167 -13.29 -7.91 -2.31
N ASN A 168 -14.42 -8.54 -1.94
CA ASN A 168 -14.56 -9.26 -0.68
C ASN A 168 -13.65 -10.49 -0.60
N LEU A 169 -13.47 -11.23 -1.69
CA LEU A 169 -12.50 -12.33 -1.77
C LEU A 169 -11.08 -11.85 -1.48
N LYS A 170 -10.66 -10.77 -2.15
CA LYS A 170 -9.34 -10.13 -1.92
C LYS A 170 -9.16 -9.71 -0.47
N ILE A 171 -10.14 -9.03 0.13
CA ILE A 171 -10.08 -8.58 1.53
C ILE A 171 -10.01 -9.78 2.48
N SER A 172 -10.79 -10.81 2.21
CA SER A 172 -10.80 -12.03 3.03
C SER A 172 -9.44 -12.71 3.03
N ILE A 173 -8.86 -12.95 1.86
CA ILE A 173 -7.57 -13.66 1.77
C ILE A 173 -6.43 -12.83 2.36
N HIS A 174 -6.43 -11.51 2.17
CA HIS A 174 -5.49 -10.62 2.82
C HIS A 174 -5.67 -10.61 4.35
N GLY A 175 -6.91 -10.59 4.85
CA GLY A 175 -7.19 -10.70 6.28
C GLY A 175 -6.72 -12.03 6.90
N PHE A 176 -6.82 -13.13 6.14
CA PHE A 176 -6.22 -14.41 6.53
C PHE A 176 -4.71 -14.31 6.67
N TYR A 177 -4.04 -13.68 5.69
CA TYR A 177 -2.59 -13.45 5.77
C TYR A 177 -2.18 -12.61 6.99
N ILE A 178 -2.90 -11.53 7.27
CA ILE A 178 -2.62 -10.70 8.46
C ILE A 178 -2.77 -11.48 9.76
N ARG A 179 -3.76 -12.37 9.84
CA ARG A 179 -4.05 -13.16 11.05
C ARG A 179 -3.13 -14.36 11.25
N TYR A 180 -2.79 -15.06 10.17
CA TYR A 180 -2.13 -16.37 10.22
C TYR A 180 -0.73 -16.38 9.59
N GLY A 181 -0.39 -15.34 8.81
CA GLY A 181 0.85 -15.30 8.01
C GLY A 181 0.81 -16.27 6.84
N HIS A 182 1.99 -16.73 6.43
CA HIS A 182 2.12 -17.80 5.43
C HIS A 182 1.67 -19.15 6.00
N VAL A 183 1.27 -20.05 5.10
CA VAL A 183 0.95 -21.45 5.49
C VAL A 183 2.14 -22.13 6.14
N LYS A 184 1.87 -22.94 7.18
CA LYS A 184 2.88 -23.51 8.06
C LYS A 184 2.93 -25.04 7.98
N ASN A 185 1.86 -25.66 7.46
CA ASN A 185 1.69 -27.09 7.30
C ASN A 185 0.62 -27.39 6.26
N ASP A 186 0.45 -28.67 5.92
CA ASP A 186 -0.51 -29.11 4.91
C ASP A 186 -1.97 -28.86 5.32
N LEU A 187 -2.30 -28.92 6.61
CA LEU A 187 -3.64 -28.61 7.11
C LEU A 187 -4.01 -27.14 6.86
N ASN A 188 -3.11 -26.20 7.19
CA ASN A 188 -3.31 -24.79 6.91
C ASN A 188 -3.42 -24.53 5.40
N LYS A 189 -2.57 -25.22 4.61
CA LYS A 189 -2.61 -25.13 3.14
C LYS A 189 -3.97 -25.58 2.59
N LYS A 190 -4.51 -26.70 3.10
CA LYS A 190 -5.82 -27.22 2.72
C LYS A 190 -6.94 -26.23 3.06
N MET A 191 -6.94 -25.73 4.31
CA MET A 191 -7.94 -24.75 4.77
C MET A 191 -7.95 -23.49 3.90
N VAL A 192 -6.78 -22.90 3.59
CA VAL A 192 -6.68 -21.71 2.73
C VAL A 192 -7.23 -22.00 1.33
N LYS A 193 -6.91 -23.17 0.77
CA LYS A 193 -7.43 -23.60 -0.53
C LYS A 193 -8.95 -23.71 -0.53
N GLU A 194 -9.52 -24.41 0.45
CA GLU A 194 -10.96 -24.62 0.54
C GLU A 194 -11.71 -23.28 0.64
N VAL A 195 -11.31 -22.41 1.57
CA VAL A 195 -11.95 -21.10 1.75
C VAL A 195 -11.84 -20.22 0.51
N PHE A 196 -10.68 -20.24 -0.17
CA PHE A 196 -10.48 -19.45 -1.37
C PHE A 196 -11.35 -19.94 -2.53
N HIS A 197 -11.31 -21.24 -2.82
CA HIS A 197 -12.05 -21.82 -3.94
C HIS A 197 -13.55 -21.85 -3.71
N GLU A 198 -14.02 -22.06 -2.46
CA GLU A 198 -15.46 -21.96 -2.14
C GLU A 198 -16.04 -20.60 -2.52
N LYS A 199 -15.30 -19.51 -2.20
CA LYS A 199 -15.73 -18.15 -2.55
C LYS A 199 -15.58 -17.86 -4.02
N LEU A 200 -14.46 -18.29 -4.63
CA LEU A 200 -14.16 -18.04 -6.04
C LEU A 200 -15.17 -18.74 -6.97
N ASN A 201 -15.64 -19.95 -6.62
CA ASN A 201 -16.58 -20.70 -7.44
C ASN A 201 -18.00 -20.12 -7.48
N LYS A 202 -18.32 -19.18 -6.56
CA LYS A 202 -19.60 -18.44 -6.55
C LYS A 202 -19.58 -17.23 -7.49
N ILE A 203 -18.42 -16.91 -8.09
CA ILE A 203 -18.22 -15.71 -8.90
C ILE A 203 -18.28 -16.11 -10.38
N ASP A 204 -19.13 -15.44 -11.14
CA ASP A 204 -19.12 -15.58 -12.58
C ASP A 204 -17.85 -14.96 -13.17
N ARG A 205 -17.17 -15.72 -14.02
CA ARG A 205 -15.89 -15.33 -14.65
C ARG A 205 -15.92 -15.46 -16.17
N SER A 206 -17.11 -15.57 -16.76
CA SER A 206 -17.27 -15.73 -18.20
C SER A 206 -16.83 -14.50 -18.98
N GLU A 207 -17.22 -13.30 -18.50
CA GLU A 207 -16.86 -12.02 -19.09
C GLU A 207 -16.51 -11.02 -18.01
N LEU A 208 -15.22 -10.85 -17.71
CA LEU A 208 -14.76 -9.95 -16.67
C LEU A 208 -14.38 -8.58 -17.24
N THR A 209 -14.95 -7.54 -16.65
CA THR A 209 -14.58 -6.14 -16.90
C THR A 209 -13.21 -5.81 -16.32
N PHE A 210 -12.71 -4.59 -16.60
CA PHE A 210 -11.42 -4.12 -16.12
C PHE A 210 -11.20 -4.32 -14.61
N PHE A 211 -12.08 -3.77 -13.76
CA PHE A 211 -11.91 -3.86 -12.31
C PHE A 211 -12.16 -5.26 -11.76
N GLU A 212 -13.03 -6.06 -12.39
CA GLU A 212 -13.22 -7.45 -12.02
C GLU A 212 -11.95 -8.27 -12.25
N ARG A 213 -11.29 -8.10 -13.41
CA ARG A 213 -10.00 -8.72 -13.72
C ARG A 213 -8.93 -8.30 -12.71
N VAL A 214 -8.82 -7.00 -12.40
CA VAL A 214 -7.85 -6.49 -11.43
C VAL A 214 -8.06 -7.09 -10.03
N TYR A 215 -9.30 -7.13 -9.52
CA TYR A 215 -9.58 -7.69 -8.19
C TYR A 215 -9.40 -9.20 -8.13
N LEU A 216 -9.72 -9.90 -9.22
CA LEU A 216 -9.45 -11.32 -9.35
C LEU A 216 -7.93 -11.59 -9.26
N TYR A 217 -7.12 -10.86 -10.04
CA TYR A 217 -5.67 -11.05 -10.02
C TYR A 217 -5.05 -10.68 -8.68
N GLN A 218 -5.52 -9.63 -8.02
CA GLN A 218 -5.13 -9.31 -6.64
C GLN A 218 -5.44 -10.45 -5.67
N SER A 219 -6.60 -11.09 -5.82
CA SER A 219 -7.01 -12.22 -4.98
C SER A 219 -6.06 -13.41 -5.16
N TRP A 220 -5.69 -13.72 -6.41
CA TRP A 220 -4.72 -14.75 -6.72
C TRP A 220 -3.31 -14.42 -6.22
N VAL A 221 -2.85 -13.18 -6.34
CA VAL A 221 -1.56 -12.73 -5.78
C VAL A 221 -1.49 -13.02 -4.28
N TRP A 222 -2.51 -12.62 -3.51
CA TRP A 222 -2.55 -12.88 -2.07
C TRP A 222 -2.66 -14.36 -1.73
N TYR A 223 -3.44 -15.11 -2.49
CA TYR A 223 -3.58 -16.54 -2.31
C TYR A 223 -2.24 -17.27 -2.48
N TYR A 224 -1.55 -17.03 -3.59
CA TYR A 224 -0.25 -17.64 -3.84
C TYR A 224 0.85 -17.10 -2.92
N HIS A 225 0.77 -15.84 -2.54
CA HIS A 225 1.66 -15.28 -1.52
C HIS A 225 1.56 -16.05 -0.20
N MET A 226 0.35 -16.34 0.28
CA MET A 226 0.15 -17.17 1.47
C MET A 226 0.73 -18.59 1.32
N LEU A 227 0.64 -19.17 0.12
CA LEU A 227 1.14 -20.49 -0.19
C LEU A 227 2.66 -20.54 -0.44
N LEU A 228 3.37 -19.40 -0.40
CA LEU A 228 4.79 -19.25 -0.74
C LEU A 228 5.12 -19.64 -2.19
N ASP A 229 4.15 -19.54 -3.09
CA ASP A 229 4.31 -19.79 -4.52
C ASP A 229 4.53 -18.44 -5.23
N PHE A 230 5.77 -17.98 -5.22
CA PHE A 230 6.10 -16.65 -5.74
C PHE A 230 6.15 -16.59 -7.27
N GLU A 231 6.27 -17.73 -7.94
CA GLU A 231 6.17 -17.81 -9.40
C GLU A 231 4.74 -17.48 -9.86
N GLN A 232 3.74 -18.10 -9.22
CA GLN A 232 2.35 -17.78 -9.49
C GLN A 232 1.98 -16.36 -9.01
N CYS A 233 2.54 -15.88 -7.90
CA CYS A 233 2.40 -14.49 -7.49
C CYS A 233 2.85 -13.53 -8.60
N PHE A 234 4.03 -13.77 -9.18
CA PHE A 234 4.55 -12.97 -10.28
C PHE A 234 3.63 -13.03 -11.51
N SER A 235 3.20 -14.22 -11.91
CA SER A 235 2.31 -14.43 -13.05
C SER A 235 1.03 -13.58 -12.93
N TYR A 236 0.35 -13.63 -11.78
CA TYR A 236 -0.87 -12.87 -11.58
C TYR A 236 -0.64 -11.38 -11.32
N ALA A 237 0.46 -10.98 -10.69
CA ALA A 237 0.83 -9.58 -10.55
C ALA A 237 1.16 -8.95 -11.92
N LYS A 238 1.81 -9.72 -12.82
CA LYS A 238 2.06 -9.29 -14.19
C LYS A 238 0.75 -9.12 -14.96
N LYS A 239 -0.16 -10.11 -14.92
CA LYS A 239 -1.50 -9.99 -15.53
C LYS A 239 -2.25 -8.75 -15.00
N TRP A 240 -2.07 -8.40 -13.72
CA TRP A 240 -2.68 -7.21 -13.16
C TRP A 240 -2.14 -5.92 -13.80
N ILE A 241 -0.83 -5.75 -13.96
CA ILE A 241 -0.28 -4.58 -14.65
C ILE A 241 -0.63 -4.58 -16.15
N ASP A 242 -0.64 -5.74 -16.80
CA ASP A 242 -0.99 -5.86 -18.22
C ASP A 242 -2.41 -5.33 -18.52
N VAL A 243 -3.39 -5.56 -17.61
CA VAL A 243 -4.75 -5.00 -17.73
C VAL A 243 -4.74 -3.46 -17.77
N PHE A 244 -3.86 -2.81 -17.00
CA PHE A 244 -3.70 -1.35 -17.06
C PHE A 244 -3.01 -0.90 -18.34
N GLU A 245 -2.06 -1.67 -18.85
CA GLU A 245 -1.36 -1.37 -20.11
C GLU A 245 -2.29 -1.52 -21.32
N GLU A 246 -3.35 -2.35 -21.23
CA GLU A 246 -4.43 -2.42 -22.25
C GLU A 246 -5.32 -1.14 -22.26
N VAL A 247 -5.43 -0.42 -21.13
CA VAL A 247 -6.29 0.76 -20.97
C VAL A 247 -5.51 1.88 -20.26
N PRO A 248 -4.55 2.53 -20.95
CA PRO A 248 -3.58 3.46 -20.33
C PRO A 248 -4.19 4.67 -19.61
N ASN A 249 -5.36 5.16 -20.04
CA ASN A 249 -6.05 6.27 -19.37
C ASN A 249 -6.44 5.96 -17.92
N LEU A 250 -6.63 4.68 -17.57
CA LEU A 250 -6.92 4.27 -16.19
C LEU A 250 -5.69 4.29 -15.27
N ILE A 251 -4.48 4.33 -15.83
CA ILE A 251 -3.26 4.54 -15.05
C ILE A 251 -3.26 5.95 -14.44
N ASP A 252 -3.73 6.94 -15.20
CA ASP A 252 -3.81 8.33 -14.73
C ASP A 252 -4.93 8.51 -13.70
N GLU A 253 -6.04 7.79 -13.85
CA GLU A 253 -7.19 7.86 -12.92
C GLU A 253 -6.92 7.13 -11.59
N ASP A 254 -6.28 5.96 -11.61
CA ASP A 254 -5.90 5.20 -10.39
C ASP A 254 -4.44 4.75 -10.43
N PRO A 255 -3.49 5.69 -10.35
CA PRO A 255 -2.07 5.35 -10.35
C PRO A 255 -1.66 4.49 -9.13
N ASP A 256 -2.37 4.63 -8.00
CA ASP A 256 -2.08 3.88 -6.78
C ASP A 256 -2.27 2.37 -6.99
N LEU A 257 -3.29 2.00 -7.75
CA LEU A 257 -3.59 0.61 -8.05
C LEU A 257 -2.57 0.01 -9.02
N TYR A 258 -2.15 0.76 -10.03
CA TYR A 258 -1.09 0.36 -10.97
C TYR A 258 0.28 0.21 -10.28
N LEU A 259 0.69 1.21 -9.47
CA LEU A 259 1.91 1.17 -8.67
C LEU A 259 1.95 -0.04 -7.73
N ARG A 260 0.78 -0.41 -7.17
CA ARG A 260 0.66 -1.60 -6.32
C ARG A 260 0.88 -2.88 -7.11
N GLY A 261 0.42 -2.96 -8.35
CA GLY A 261 0.72 -4.07 -9.26
C GLY A 261 2.23 -4.27 -9.42
N TYR A 262 2.98 -3.20 -9.76
CA TYR A 262 4.44 -3.23 -9.83
C TYR A 262 5.10 -3.64 -8.51
N HIS A 263 4.58 -3.16 -7.39
CA HIS A 263 5.09 -3.57 -6.08
C HIS A 263 5.01 -5.10 -5.88
N TYR A 264 3.91 -5.74 -6.28
CA TYR A 264 3.79 -7.20 -6.16
C TYR A 264 4.62 -7.96 -7.20
N VAL A 265 4.77 -7.46 -8.42
CA VAL A 265 5.72 -8.01 -9.41
C VAL A 265 7.13 -8.03 -8.82
N LEU A 266 7.61 -6.89 -8.35
CA LEU A 266 8.96 -6.75 -7.80
C LEU A 266 9.15 -7.55 -6.48
N THR A 267 8.13 -7.59 -5.62
CA THR A 267 8.19 -8.39 -4.40
C THR A 267 8.26 -9.89 -4.71
N SER A 268 7.52 -10.35 -5.70
CA SER A 268 7.54 -11.76 -6.12
C SER A 268 8.90 -12.16 -6.69
N LEU A 269 9.47 -11.33 -7.56
CA LEU A 269 10.80 -11.55 -8.14
C LEU A 269 11.91 -11.49 -7.08
N TYR A 270 11.81 -10.58 -6.11
CA TYR A 270 12.71 -10.52 -4.98
C TYR A 270 12.69 -11.83 -4.16
N ASN A 271 11.51 -12.36 -3.89
CA ASN A 271 11.34 -13.60 -3.13
C ASN A 271 11.79 -14.85 -3.92
N GLN A 272 11.71 -14.81 -5.26
CA GLN A 272 12.27 -15.84 -6.14
C GLN A 272 13.80 -15.76 -6.28
N ARG A 273 14.42 -14.64 -5.82
CA ARG A 273 15.83 -14.33 -6.05
C ARG A 273 16.19 -14.17 -7.53
N ASP A 274 15.24 -13.82 -8.38
CA ASP A 274 15.46 -13.54 -9.81
C ASP A 274 15.96 -12.09 -10.00
N ALA A 275 17.27 -11.92 -9.97
CA ALA A 275 17.91 -10.61 -10.06
C ALA A 275 17.75 -9.98 -11.45
N GLU A 276 17.78 -10.79 -12.51
CA GLU A 276 17.70 -10.27 -13.88
C GLU A 276 16.30 -9.79 -14.22
N ALA A 277 15.29 -10.58 -13.95
CA ALA A 277 13.91 -10.15 -14.15
C ALA A 277 13.56 -8.96 -13.22
N PHE A 278 14.03 -8.98 -11.96
CA PHE A 278 13.83 -7.85 -11.04
C PHE A 278 14.40 -6.55 -11.63
N LYS A 279 15.63 -6.56 -12.13
CA LYS A 279 16.28 -5.39 -12.72
C LYS A 279 15.49 -4.84 -13.91
N LEU A 280 14.99 -5.73 -14.78
CA LEU A 280 14.17 -5.35 -15.94
C LEU A 280 12.87 -4.64 -15.52
N PHE A 281 12.10 -5.24 -14.61
CA PHE A 281 10.85 -4.64 -14.15
C PHE A 281 11.07 -3.41 -13.28
N PHE A 282 12.14 -3.36 -12.48
CA PHE A 282 12.48 -2.18 -11.70
C PHE A 282 12.84 -0.99 -12.59
N LYS A 283 13.55 -1.22 -13.71
CA LYS A 283 13.85 -0.16 -14.69
C LYS A 283 12.56 0.48 -15.22
N LYS A 284 11.60 -0.32 -15.69
CA LYS A 284 10.29 0.16 -16.16
C LYS A 284 9.55 0.94 -15.08
N PHE A 285 9.53 0.41 -13.87
CA PHE A 285 8.89 1.06 -12.72
C PHE A 285 9.57 2.39 -12.36
N ALA A 286 10.89 2.46 -12.42
CA ALA A 286 11.67 3.68 -12.14
C ALA A 286 11.42 4.77 -13.19
N GLU A 287 11.37 4.40 -14.47
CA GLU A 287 11.00 5.30 -15.57
C GLU A 287 9.61 5.90 -15.33
N PHE A 288 8.60 5.06 -15.12
CA PHE A 288 7.24 5.50 -14.79
C PHE A 288 7.19 6.41 -13.55
N TYR A 289 7.90 6.05 -12.48
CA TYR A 289 7.98 6.85 -11.26
C TYR A 289 8.55 8.25 -11.52
N HIS A 290 9.65 8.35 -12.22
CA HIS A 290 10.32 9.64 -12.47
C HIS A 290 9.50 10.56 -13.38
N GLU A 291 8.87 10.02 -14.40
CA GLU A 291 8.02 10.76 -15.34
C GLU A 291 6.77 11.32 -14.66
N ASN A 292 6.09 10.52 -13.85
CA ASN A 292 4.75 10.83 -13.35
C ASN A 292 4.72 11.43 -11.93
N TYR A 293 5.79 11.28 -11.13
CA TYR A 293 5.81 11.66 -9.71
C TYR A 293 5.34 13.11 -9.44
N LYS A 294 5.69 14.06 -10.30
CA LYS A 294 5.32 15.47 -10.14
C LYS A 294 3.81 15.69 -10.33
N GLY A 295 3.18 14.91 -11.19
CA GLY A 295 1.74 14.93 -11.46
C GLY A 295 0.90 14.30 -10.37
N PHE A 296 1.43 13.34 -9.62
CA PHE A 296 0.70 12.62 -8.59
C PHE A 296 0.16 13.53 -7.49
N ASN A 297 -1.01 13.19 -6.95
CA ASN A 297 -1.54 13.79 -5.74
C ASN A 297 -0.67 13.42 -4.51
N TYR A 298 -0.96 14.00 -3.34
CA TYR A 298 -0.12 13.81 -2.15
C TYR A 298 -0.08 12.35 -1.65
N ASN A 299 -1.23 11.66 -1.70
CA ASN A 299 -1.32 10.24 -1.31
C ASN A 299 -0.56 9.34 -2.29
N SER A 300 -0.77 9.53 -3.60
CA SER A 300 -0.10 8.77 -4.65
C SER A 300 1.42 8.98 -4.62
N ARG A 301 1.91 10.19 -4.28
CA ARG A 301 3.34 10.44 -4.05
C ARG A 301 3.90 9.64 -2.89
N MET A 302 3.14 9.53 -1.81
CA MET A 302 3.55 8.71 -0.66
C MET A 302 3.62 7.22 -1.05
N ILE A 303 2.59 6.69 -1.72
CA ILE A 303 2.52 5.30 -2.19
C ILE A 303 3.64 5.00 -3.19
N ALA A 304 3.83 5.87 -4.19
CA ALA A 304 4.89 5.73 -5.19
C ALA A 304 6.27 5.70 -4.54
N SER A 305 6.56 6.64 -3.63
CA SER A 305 7.84 6.67 -2.91
C SER A 305 8.06 5.43 -2.04
N LEU A 306 7.01 4.96 -1.36
CA LEU A 306 7.05 3.75 -0.53
C LEU A 306 7.50 2.54 -1.35
N TYR A 307 6.87 2.33 -2.51
CA TYR A 307 7.18 1.18 -3.36
C TYR A 307 8.51 1.34 -4.08
N PHE A 308 8.81 2.55 -4.55
CA PHE A 308 10.06 2.85 -5.24
C PHE A 308 11.28 2.61 -4.34
N TYR A 309 11.34 3.23 -3.16
CA TYR A 309 12.46 3.03 -2.24
C TYR A 309 12.56 1.60 -1.73
N SER A 310 11.41 0.93 -1.52
CA SER A 310 11.43 -0.48 -1.15
C SER A 310 12.04 -1.36 -2.23
N ALA A 311 11.73 -1.10 -3.50
CA ALA A 311 12.28 -1.83 -4.63
C ALA A 311 13.76 -1.50 -4.87
N GLU A 312 14.15 -0.21 -4.77
CA GLU A 312 15.54 0.23 -4.93
C GLU A 312 16.47 -0.45 -3.91
N VAL A 313 16.05 -0.51 -2.64
CA VAL A 313 16.80 -1.25 -1.61
C VAL A 313 16.84 -2.74 -1.90
N ASN A 314 15.73 -3.33 -2.31
CA ASN A 314 15.66 -4.75 -2.66
C ASN A 314 16.60 -5.11 -3.81
N GLN A 315 16.74 -4.24 -4.82
CA GLN A 315 17.68 -4.45 -5.92
C GLN A 315 19.12 -4.56 -5.41
N HIS A 316 19.53 -3.65 -4.52
CA HIS A 316 20.87 -3.69 -3.94
C HIS A 316 21.12 -4.91 -3.07
N ILE A 317 20.11 -5.34 -2.30
CA ILE A 317 20.19 -6.57 -1.49
C ILE A 317 20.32 -7.79 -2.41
N LEU A 318 19.50 -7.86 -3.46
CA LEU A 318 19.46 -8.99 -4.37
C LEU A 318 20.77 -9.15 -5.16
N SER A 319 21.38 -8.04 -5.56
CA SER A 319 22.68 -7.99 -6.24
C SER A 319 23.89 -8.05 -5.28
N GLN A 320 23.68 -8.12 -3.97
CA GLN A 320 24.72 -8.05 -2.93
C GLN A 320 25.60 -6.76 -3.00
N GLN A 321 25.08 -5.72 -3.61
CA GLN A 321 25.76 -4.41 -3.74
C GLN A 321 25.33 -3.48 -2.59
N PHE A 322 25.52 -3.90 -1.35
CA PHE A 322 25.02 -3.19 -0.16
C PHE A 322 25.48 -1.73 -0.06
N ARG A 323 26.77 -1.44 -0.40
CA ARG A 323 27.29 -0.06 -0.40
C ARG A 323 26.61 0.83 -1.42
N GLY A 324 26.16 0.27 -2.55
CA GLY A 324 25.41 0.98 -3.58
C GLY A 324 24.08 1.56 -3.08
N ALA A 325 23.50 0.98 -2.03
CA ALA A 325 22.26 1.47 -1.42
C ALA A 325 22.45 2.70 -0.49
N PHE A 326 23.65 3.08 -0.11
CA PHE A 326 23.88 4.16 0.85
C PHE A 326 23.32 5.52 0.39
N PRO A 327 23.38 5.93 -0.87
CA PRO A 327 22.72 7.16 -1.33
C PRO A 327 21.18 7.13 -1.21
N VAL A 328 20.59 5.94 -1.09
CA VAL A 328 19.13 5.76 -0.91
C VAL A 328 18.71 6.05 0.53
N ILE A 329 19.55 5.73 1.53
CA ILE A 329 19.22 5.84 2.95
C ILE A 329 18.76 7.25 3.35
N PRO A 330 19.48 8.35 3.03
CA PRO A 330 19.01 9.70 3.35
C PRO A 330 17.67 10.05 2.68
N ARG A 331 17.43 9.54 1.45
CA ARG A 331 16.15 9.73 0.73
C ARG A 331 15.01 9.01 1.44
N ILE A 332 15.24 7.79 1.92
CA ILE A 332 14.28 7.02 2.73
C ILE A 332 13.97 7.79 4.03
N LEU A 333 14.98 8.24 4.76
CA LEU A 333 14.77 8.98 6.01
C LEU A 333 14.01 10.29 5.78
N GLY A 334 14.32 11.01 4.71
CA GLY A 334 13.58 12.19 4.28
C GLY A 334 12.11 11.87 3.92
N PHE A 335 11.86 10.73 3.25
CA PHE A 335 10.53 10.23 2.95
C PHE A 335 9.76 9.87 4.22
N LEU A 336 10.35 9.09 5.14
CA LEU A 336 9.72 8.71 6.41
C LEU A 336 9.34 9.94 7.24
N ASN A 337 10.22 10.95 7.30
CA ASN A 337 9.93 12.19 8.02
C ASN A 337 8.83 13.02 7.32
N LYS A 338 8.88 13.14 6.00
CA LYS A 338 7.91 13.93 5.21
C LYS A 338 6.48 13.40 5.32
N PHE A 339 6.32 12.09 5.38
CA PHE A 339 5.01 11.41 5.39
C PHE A 339 4.71 10.71 6.72
N ALA A 340 5.36 11.13 7.82
CA ALA A 340 5.23 10.51 9.14
C ALA A 340 3.77 10.36 9.60
N ASP A 341 2.92 11.36 9.33
CA ASP A 341 1.51 11.37 9.73
C ASP A 341 0.63 10.41 8.89
N LEU A 342 1.12 9.93 7.75
CA LEU A 342 0.39 9.05 6.83
C LEU A 342 0.92 7.62 6.81
N LEU A 343 2.17 7.43 7.24
CA LEU A 343 2.82 6.14 7.21
C LEU A 343 2.42 5.30 8.42
N ASP A 344 1.94 4.10 8.14
CA ASP A 344 1.75 3.09 9.16
C ASP A 344 3.12 2.68 9.75
N GLN A 345 3.17 2.52 11.08
CA GLN A 345 4.39 2.16 11.82
C GLN A 345 5.03 0.87 11.29
N HIS A 346 4.24 -0.10 10.80
CA HIS A 346 4.81 -1.31 10.21
C HIS A 346 5.66 -1.03 8.97
N ARG A 347 5.36 0.02 8.20
CA ARG A 347 6.17 0.44 7.04
C ARG A 347 7.50 1.04 7.46
N VAL A 348 7.48 1.83 8.53
CA VAL A 348 8.69 2.39 9.15
C VAL A 348 9.61 1.26 9.62
N LEU A 349 9.04 0.27 10.31
CA LEU A 349 9.75 -0.91 10.80
C LEU A 349 10.43 -1.69 9.65
N VAL A 350 9.71 -1.89 8.54
CA VAL A 350 10.28 -2.56 7.35
C VAL A 350 11.50 -1.80 6.80
N PHE A 351 11.44 -0.46 6.71
CA PHE A 351 12.59 0.32 6.24
C PHE A 351 13.76 0.29 7.22
N TYR A 352 13.52 0.41 8.52
CA TYR A 352 14.60 0.30 9.50
C TYR A 352 15.28 -1.06 9.46
N PHE A 353 14.49 -2.15 9.29
CA PHE A 353 15.05 -3.48 9.13
C PHE A 353 15.92 -3.60 7.87
N LYS A 354 15.44 -3.10 6.74
CA LYS A 354 16.21 -3.10 5.50
C LYS A 354 17.51 -2.29 5.61
N ILE A 355 17.46 -1.12 6.26
CA ILE A 355 18.66 -0.30 6.49
C ILE A 355 19.64 -1.01 7.43
N ALA A 356 19.16 -1.62 8.52
CA ALA A 356 20.00 -2.43 9.40
C ALA A 356 20.67 -3.56 8.63
N TYR A 357 19.92 -4.27 7.76
CA TYR A 357 20.45 -5.35 6.94
C TYR A 357 21.51 -4.88 5.92
N LEU A 358 21.34 -3.68 5.33
CA LEU A 358 22.35 -3.07 4.46
C LEU A 358 23.66 -2.78 5.22
N TYR A 359 23.58 -2.22 6.42
CA TYR A 359 24.74 -1.96 7.25
C TYR A 359 25.41 -3.25 7.73
N PHE A 360 24.62 -4.27 8.05
CA PHE A 360 25.16 -5.61 8.37
C PHE A 360 25.96 -6.17 7.19
N GLY A 361 25.42 -6.09 5.97
CA GLY A 361 26.09 -6.59 4.75
C GLY A 361 27.40 -5.90 4.39
N VAL A 362 27.63 -4.67 4.85
CA VAL A 362 28.92 -3.95 4.68
C VAL A 362 29.82 -4.02 5.93
N LYS A 363 29.42 -4.77 6.95
CA LYS A 363 30.13 -4.94 8.23
C LYS A 363 30.22 -3.66 9.08
N ASP A 364 29.34 -2.68 8.84
CA ASP A 364 29.18 -1.50 9.72
C ASP A 364 28.17 -1.86 10.83
N TYR A 365 28.65 -2.69 11.76
CA TYR A 365 27.81 -3.30 12.79
C TYR A 365 27.28 -2.26 13.80
N GLU A 366 28.01 -1.19 14.06
CA GLU A 366 27.55 -0.12 14.94
C GLU A 366 26.29 0.57 14.39
N LYS A 367 26.32 0.97 13.11
CA LYS A 367 25.12 1.53 12.47
C LYS A 367 24.01 0.53 12.31
N CYS A 368 24.33 -0.76 12.12
CA CYS A 368 23.31 -1.82 12.13
C CYS A 368 22.56 -1.81 13.47
N LEU A 369 23.29 -1.77 14.61
CA LEU A 369 22.71 -1.69 15.96
C LEU A 369 21.83 -0.46 16.14
N ASP A 370 22.26 0.73 15.68
CA ASP A 370 21.46 1.96 15.76
C ASP A 370 20.05 1.80 15.16
N TYR A 371 19.92 1.07 14.05
CA TYR A 371 18.62 0.84 13.42
C TYR A 371 17.84 -0.31 14.05
N LEU A 372 18.53 -1.33 14.57
CA LEU A 372 17.90 -2.40 15.33
C LEU A 372 17.30 -1.87 16.64
N ASP A 373 17.99 -0.99 17.35
CA ASP A 373 17.48 -0.34 18.56
C ASP A 373 16.23 0.49 18.25
N LYS A 374 16.23 1.26 17.16
CA LYS A 374 15.02 1.97 16.70
C LYS A 374 13.83 1.02 16.45
N ILE A 375 14.07 -0.21 15.97
CA ILE A 375 13.01 -1.21 15.79
C ILE A 375 12.50 -1.71 17.13
N LEU A 376 13.40 -1.95 18.09
CA LEU A 376 13.06 -2.47 19.41
C LEU A 376 12.29 -1.44 20.26
N ASP A 377 12.57 -0.15 20.06
CA ASP A 377 11.91 0.99 20.73
C ASP A 377 10.54 1.32 20.15
N LEU A 378 10.25 0.87 18.91
CA LEU A 378 8.93 1.06 18.31
C LEU A 378 7.87 0.31 19.13
N LYS A 379 6.92 1.06 19.71
CA LYS A 379 5.76 0.50 20.43
C LYS A 379 4.74 -0.08 19.45
N VAL A 380 5.13 -1.10 18.70
CA VAL A 380 4.29 -1.77 17.68
C VAL A 380 3.72 -3.04 18.33
N ALA A 381 2.70 -2.90 19.16
CA ALA A 381 2.03 -4.05 19.74
C ALA A 381 1.51 -4.98 18.65
N HIS A 382 1.88 -6.27 18.68
CA HIS A 382 1.39 -7.36 17.81
C HIS A 382 1.46 -7.16 16.29
N LEU A 383 2.05 -6.05 15.81
CA LEU A 383 2.25 -5.79 14.38
C LEU A 383 3.61 -6.35 13.92
N ARG A 384 3.60 -7.16 12.87
CA ARG A 384 4.80 -7.72 12.26
C ARG A 384 5.73 -8.38 13.28
N GLU A 385 5.16 -9.23 14.14
CA GLU A 385 5.91 -10.06 15.10
C GLU A 385 6.98 -10.91 14.38
N ASP A 386 6.70 -11.32 13.16
CA ASP A 386 7.65 -11.96 12.25
C ASP A 386 8.92 -11.13 12.05
N LEU A 387 8.77 -9.88 11.65
CA LEU A 387 9.90 -8.99 11.38
C LEU A 387 10.64 -8.59 12.66
N GLN A 388 9.92 -8.39 13.76
CA GLN A 388 10.51 -8.14 15.07
C GLN A 388 11.35 -9.34 15.56
N ALA A 389 10.92 -10.58 15.25
CA ALA A 389 11.67 -11.79 15.53
C ALA A 389 12.99 -11.82 14.75
N TYR A 390 12.95 -11.53 13.44
CA TYR A 390 14.17 -11.48 12.62
C TYR A 390 15.08 -10.29 12.94
N ALA A 391 14.54 -9.17 13.40
CA ALA A 391 15.36 -8.07 13.90
C ALA A 391 16.17 -8.48 15.15
N ARG A 392 15.57 -9.27 16.06
CA ARG A 392 16.29 -9.82 17.22
C ARG A 392 17.32 -10.88 16.83
N ILE A 393 17.04 -11.68 15.82
CA ILE A 393 18.03 -12.64 15.28
C ILE A 393 19.19 -11.89 14.63
N LEU A 394 18.91 -10.85 13.85
CA LEU A 394 19.97 -9.99 13.27
C LEU A 394 20.79 -9.30 14.35
N LEU A 395 20.16 -8.91 15.47
CA LEU A 395 20.86 -8.38 16.64
C LEU A 395 21.85 -9.40 17.23
N LEU A 396 21.44 -10.66 17.38
CA LEU A 396 22.34 -11.73 17.84
C LEU A 396 23.51 -11.92 16.87
N LEU A 397 23.26 -11.93 15.57
CA LEU A 397 24.31 -12.02 14.55
C LEU A 397 25.29 -10.84 14.65
N THR A 398 24.77 -9.63 14.79
CA THR A 398 25.59 -8.41 14.86
C THR A 398 26.51 -8.43 16.09
N HIS A 399 26.01 -8.81 17.25
CA HIS A 399 26.84 -8.94 18.46
C HIS A 399 27.83 -10.13 18.38
N TYR A 400 27.48 -11.20 17.69
CA TYR A 400 28.42 -12.29 17.42
C TYR A 400 29.59 -11.81 16.53
N GLU A 401 29.30 -11.07 15.47
CA GLU A 401 30.33 -10.51 14.59
C GLU A 401 31.23 -9.48 15.28
N LEU A 402 30.70 -8.74 16.27
CA LEU A 402 31.46 -7.82 17.12
C LEU A 402 32.28 -8.52 18.23
N GLY A 403 32.10 -9.83 18.43
CA GLY A 403 32.77 -10.56 19.51
C GLY A 403 32.20 -10.27 20.91
N ASN A 404 31.01 -9.71 21.03
CA ASN A 404 30.36 -9.33 22.28
C ASN A 404 29.71 -10.53 22.99
N PHE A 405 30.47 -11.60 23.28
CA PHE A 405 29.97 -12.88 23.76
C PHE A 405 29.27 -12.80 25.14
N ILE A 406 29.72 -11.92 26.03
CA ILE A 406 29.09 -11.74 27.35
C ILE A 406 27.67 -11.17 27.18
N LEU A 407 27.52 -10.13 26.38
CA LEU A 407 26.22 -9.52 26.09
C LEU A 407 25.31 -10.49 25.31
N LEU A 408 25.88 -11.24 24.38
CA LEU A 408 25.17 -12.22 23.56
C LEU A 408 24.40 -13.25 24.42
N THR A 409 24.97 -13.69 25.55
CA THR A 409 24.31 -14.59 26.49
C THR A 409 23.01 -14.05 27.05
N SER A 410 22.97 -12.76 27.39
CA SER A 410 21.74 -12.09 27.89
C SER A 410 20.72 -11.87 26.77
N LEU A 411 21.20 -11.48 25.59
CA LEU A 411 20.36 -11.25 24.40
C LEU A 411 19.69 -12.54 23.89
N ILE A 412 20.38 -13.68 23.96
CA ILE A 412 19.79 -15.01 23.62
C ILE A 412 18.61 -15.30 24.55
N LYS A 413 18.76 -15.06 25.87
CA LYS A 413 17.67 -15.26 26.84
C LYS A 413 16.48 -14.32 26.56
N SER A 414 16.76 -13.05 26.26
CA SER A 414 15.74 -12.06 25.92
C SER A 414 15.01 -12.41 24.62
N THR A 415 15.77 -12.78 23.57
CA THR A 415 15.23 -13.19 22.28
C THR A 415 14.37 -14.44 22.43
N HIS A 416 14.83 -15.46 23.17
CA HIS A 416 14.05 -16.65 23.45
C HIS A 416 12.75 -16.33 24.18
N ARG A 417 12.78 -15.44 25.20
CA ARG A 417 11.56 -15.01 25.91
C ARG A 417 10.57 -14.31 24.99
N PHE A 418 11.05 -13.51 24.06
CA PHE A 418 10.20 -12.85 23.07
C PHE A 418 9.59 -13.89 22.10
N LEU A 419 10.42 -14.75 21.51
CA LEU A 419 9.99 -15.76 20.55
C LEU A 419 9.02 -16.78 21.18
N SER A 420 9.21 -17.15 22.45
CA SER A 420 8.31 -18.08 23.16
C SER A 420 6.90 -17.52 23.40
N LYS A 421 6.72 -16.20 23.29
CA LYS A 421 5.39 -15.56 23.37
C LYS A 421 4.68 -15.58 22.02
N LEU A 422 5.39 -15.80 20.92
CA LEU A 422 4.79 -15.93 19.61
C LEU A 422 4.01 -17.25 19.54
N LYS A 423 2.91 -17.24 18.80
CA LYS A 423 2.02 -18.41 18.67
C LYS A 423 2.75 -19.65 18.16
N GLU A 424 3.77 -19.46 17.35
CA GLU A 424 4.60 -20.55 16.79
C GLU A 424 6.01 -20.05 16.45
N LEU A 425 7.01 -20.85 16.82
CA LEU A 425 8.40 -20.73 16.41
C LEU A 425 8.64 -21.56 15.15
N THR A 426 9.32 -20.98 14.16
CA THR A 426 9.82 -21.76 13.02
C THR A 426 11.00 -22.63 13.43
N GLU A 427 11.24 -23.74 12.74
CA GLU A 427 12.41 -24.58 13.01
C GLU A 427 13.72 -23.80 12.78
N VAL A 428 13.75 -22.92 11.78
CA VAL A 428 14.89 -22.00 11.56
C VAL A 428 15.17 -21.16 12.81
N GLN A 429 14.15 -20.58 13.45
CA GLN A 429 14.33 -19.79 14.67
C GLN A 429 14.80 -20.62 15.86
N LYS A 430 14.26 -21.84 16.02
CA LYS A 430 14.68 -22.78 17.09
C LYS A 430 16.15 -23.19 16.92
N GLU A 431 16.53 -23.62 15.71
CA GLU A 431 17.88 -24.01 15.41
C GLU A 431 18.87 -22.86 15.54
N THR A 432 18.48 -21.64 15.13
CA THR A 432 19.30 -20.43 15.31
C THR A 432 19.55 -20.15 16.81
N LEU A 433 18.54 -20.29 17.66
CA LEU A 433 18.73 -20.11 19.11
C LEU A 433 19.60 -21.22 19.73
N ARG A 434 19.46 -22.50 19.28
CA ARG A 434 20.31 -23.59 19.71
C ARG A 434 21.77 -23.33 19.32
N PHE A 435 21.99 -22.96 18.08
CA PHE A 435 23.28 -22.58 17.54
C PHE A 435 23.98 -21.52 18.41
N PHE A 436 23.33 -20.41 18.68
CA PHE A 436 23.92 -19.35 19.52
C PHE A 436 24.15 -19.81 20.96
N ARG A 437 23.26 -20.62 21.55
CA ARG A 437 23.48 -21.16 22.91
C ARG A 437 24.72 -22.04 23.00
N THR A 438 24.99 -22.84 21.97
CA THR A 438 26.19 -23.68 21.92
C THR A 438 27.43 -22.81 21.72
N LEU A 439 27.40 -21.83 20.80
CA LEU A 439 28.54 -20.96 20.54
C LEU A 439 29.04 -20.19 21.77
N VAL A 440 28.12 -19.64 22.58
CA VAL A 440 28.55 -18.84 23.76
C VAL A 440 29.16 -19.66 24.88
N GLN A 441 29.10 -20.99 24.80
CA GLN A 441 29.70 -21.92 25.77
C GLN A 441 31.12 -22.31 25.40
N LEU A 442 31.57 -21.99 24.18
CA LEU A 442 32.83 -22.41 23.63
C LEU A 442 33.70 -21.19 23.27
N PRO A 443 35.03 -21.36 23.34
CA PRO A 443 35.93 -20.31 22.89
C PRO A 443 35.87 -20.17 21.35
N PRO A 444 36.15 -18.98 20.79
CA PRO A 444 35.99 -18.69 19.36
C PRO A 444 36.72 -19.62 18.39
N ASN A 445 37.86 -20.18 18.81
CA ASN A 445 38.64 -21.14 18.03
C ASN A 445 37.94 -22.48 17.84
N GLU A 446 36.92 -22.81 18.64
CA GLU A 446 36.13 -24.03 18.56
C GLU A 446 34.78 -23.83 17.84
N HIS A 447 34.52 -22.67 17.29
CA HIS A 447 33.25 -22.37 16.63
C HIS A 447 33.09 -23.00 15.23
N GLN A 448 34.18 -23.33 14.55
CA GLN A 448 34.13 -23.80 13.16
C GLN A 448 33.28 -25.09 12.97
N PRO A 449 33.39 -26.16 13.77
CA PRO A 449 32.55 -27.33 13.58
C PRO A 449 31.05 -27.05 13.79
N ILE A 450 30.72 -26.10 14.68
CA ILE A 450 29.33 -25.70 14.97
C ILE A 450 28.76 -24.92 13.81
N LEU A 451 29.56 -24.02 13.19
CA LEU A 451 29.18 -23.28 11.99
C LEU A 451 28.90 -24.21 10.81
N GLU A 452 29.76 -25.26 10.63
CA GLU A 452 29.58 -26.27 9.58
C GLU A 452 28.28 -27.07 9.80
N ALA A 453 28.05 -27.56 11.02
CA ALA A 453 26.81 -28.28 11.36
C ALA A 453 25.57 -27.39 11.17
N PHE A 454 25.66 -26.13 11.57
CA PHE A 454 24.56 -25.16 11.37
C PHE A 454 24.30 -24.88 9.90
N LYS A 455 25.35 -24.73 9.06
CA LYS A 455 25.23 -24.58 7.61
C LYS A 455 24.43 -25.73 6.98
N GLU A 456 24.79 -26.99 7.28
CA GLU A 456 24.07 -28.13 6.74
C GLU A 456 22.60 -28.16 7.21
N LYS A 457 22.35 -27.83 8.47
CA LYS A 457 20.99 -27.72 8.99
C LYS A 457 20.16 -26.63 8.27
N MET A 458 20.74 -25.45 8.06
CA MET A 458 20.07 -24.35 7.35
C MET A 458 19.83 -24.69 5.87
N LYS A 459 20.73 -25.42 5.24
CA LYS A 459 20.56 -25.91 3.86
C LYS A 459 19.31 -26.79 3.74
N VAL A 460 19.14 -27.77 4.63
CA VAL A 460 17.96 -28.64 4.66
C VAL A 460 16.68 -27.85 4.90
N LEU A 461 16.68 -26.93 5.86
CA LEU A 461 15.51 -26.10 6.19
C LEU A 461 15.15 -25.12 5.06
N LYS A 462 16.10 -24.69 4.24
CA LYS A 462 15.86 -23.79 3.09
C LYS A 462 15.06 -24.48 1.99
N GLU A 463 15.22 -25.79 1.84
CA GLU A 463 14.47 -26.60 0.87
C GLU A 463 13.09 -27.05 1.41
N ASP A 464 12.84 -26.91 2.72
CA ASP A 464 11.55 -27.27 3.29
C ASP A 464 10.44 -26.31 2.81
N LYS A 465 9.33 -26.88 2.36
CA LYS A 465 8.19 -26.14 1.75
C LYS A 465 7.55 -25.09 2.66
N PHE A 466 7.70 -25.22 3.99
CA PHE A 466 7.12 -24.30 4.97
C PHE A 466 8.18 -23.43 5.65
N GLU A 467 9.38 -23.94 5.87
CA GLU A 467 10.45 -23.19 6.54
C GLU A 467 11.13 -22.16 5.63
N LYS A 468 11.04 -22.30 4.29
CA LYS A 468 11.56 -21.32 3.32
C LYS A 468 11.05 -19.89 3.56
N ARG A 469 9.89 -19.72 4.23
CA ARG A 469 9.38 -18.41 4.66
C ARG A 469 10.34 -17.62 5.55
N SER A 470 11.15 -18.33 6.34
CA SER A 470 12.12 -17.74 7.25
C SER A 470 13.25 -17.01 6.50
N PHE A 471 13.66 -17.57 5.37
CA PHE A 471 14.75 -17.05 4.54
C PHE A 471 14.36 -15.83 3.71
N ILE A 472 13.06 -15.47 3.65
CA ILE A 472 12.58 -14.22 3.04
C ILE A 472 13.10 -13.01 3.79
N TYR A 473 13.18 -13.11 5.12
CA TYR A 473 13.60 -11.99 5.99
C TYR A 473 15.10 -11.94 6.20
N LEU A 474 15.71 -13.11 6.48
CA LEU A 474 17.12 -13.22 6.81
C LEU A 474 17.66 -14.57 6.34
N ASP A 475 18.56 -14.56 5.36
CA ASP A 475 19.16 -15.79 4.84
C ASP A 475 20.32 -16.26 5.71
N MET A 476 19.98 -17.04 6.75
CA MET A 476 20.93 -17.63 7.70
C MET A 476 21.92 -18.59 7.02
N HIS A 477 21.49 -19.29 5.97
CA HIS A 477 22.38 -20.16 5.21
C HIS A 477 23.47 -19.35 4.49
N GLN A 478 23.07 -18.26 3.80
CA GLN A 478 24.01 -17.38 3.11
C GLN A 478 25.02 -16.75 4.09
N TRP A 479 24.56 -16.31 5.27
CA TRP A 479 25.44 -15.75 6.29
C TRP A 479 26.51 -16.75 6.74
N VAL A 480 26.10 -17.97 7.16
CA VAL A 480 27.05 -18.97 7.67
C VAL A 480 28.01 -19.46 6.57
N GLU A 481 27.53 -19.59 5.35
CA GLU A 481 28.37 -19.94 4.20
C GLU A 481 29.45 -18.90 3.92
N GLY A 482 29.08 -17.61 3.93
CA GLY A 482 30.03 -16.53 3.81
C GLY A 482 31.03 -16.46 4.97
N LYS A 483 30.60 -16.80 6.20
CA LYS A 483 31.48 -16.86 7.38
C LYS A 483 32.53 -17.95 7.25
N LEU A 484 32.15 -19.14 6.77
CA LEU A 484 33.06 -20.28 6.55
C LEU A 484 33.96 -20.04 5.31
N GLY A 485 33.47 -19.45 4.26
CA GLY A 485 34.20 -19.17 3.00
C GLY A 485 35.05 -17.92 3.01
N GLY A 486 35.08 -17.13 4.07
CA GLY A 486 35.85 -15.89 4.18
C GLY A 486 35.40 -14.76 3.22
N LYS A 487 34.26 -14.91 2.56
CA LYS A 487 33.75 -14.00 1.51
C LYS A 487 32.47 -13.24 1.92
N TRP A 488 32.15 -13.25 3.21
CA TRP A 488 31.01 -12.48 3.71
C TRP A 488 31.41 -11.05 4.04
#